data_cce29abf7bf66a96881fa9920f6b28c5
#
_entry.id   cce29abf7bf66a96881fa9920f6b28c5
#
_cell.length_a   1.000
_cell.length_b   1.000
_cell.length_c   1.000
_cell.angle_alpha   90.00
_cell.angle_beta   90.00
_cell.angle_gamma   90.00
#
_symmetry.space_group_name_H-M   'P 1'
#
loop_
_entity.id
_entity.type
_entity.pdbx_description
1 polymer ?
#
loop_
_entity_poly.entity_id
_entity_poly.type
_entity_poly.pdbx_seq_one_letter_code
_entity_poly.pdbx_strand_id
1 'polypeptide(L)'
;NGTSALSPLAATLPSEETLSNEISKQLLPPLTQFLHLKDESTVSLRVPVGVAVVKLIRVLPVAEHALRLPTVLMDLCHVLRSKATEARDMTRKTLSEITGILGPSYFQFVIKELRSALQRGYQLHVMSFTMHSILVDNIASLESGDLDHCINDIIAVVMDDIFGVAGQEKDAEEYISKMKEVKSSKSYDSAELIAKITTTSHLGELIRPIQSLLLEKLDLKTVKKIDELLRRIGLGTSQNLSVNDRLTDSDSCRD
;
A
#
# COMPACT_ATOMS: atom_id res chain seq x y z
N ASN A 1 8.40 21.55 -39.74
CA ASN A 1 9.71 20.92 -39.61
C ASN A 1 10.42 21.52 -38.40
N GLY A 2 10.16 21.01 -37.21
CA GLY A 2 10.88 21.34 -35.99
C GLY A 2 11.71 20.15 -35.57
N THR A 3 12.92 20.06 -36.08
CA THR A 3 13.95 19.18 -35.53
C THR A 3 14.35 19.76 -34.19
N SER A 4 13.81 19.15 -33.10
CA SER A 4 14.30 19.37 -31.75
C SER A 4 15.78 18.99 -31.73
N ALA A 5 16.66 20.02 -31.64
CA ALA A 5 18.07 19.79 -31.44
C ALA A 5 18.26 19.09 -30.08
N LEU A 6 18.58 17.79 -30.11
CA LEU A 6 18.97 17.06 -28.91
C LEU A 6 20.15 17.82 -28.27
N SER A 7 20.06 18.08 -26.98
CA SER A 7 21.09 18.73 -26.19
C SER A 7 22.45 18.02 -26.44
N PRO A 8 23.59 18.75 -26.54
CA PRO A 8 24.93 18.14 -26.67
C PRO A 8 25.23 17.06 -25.62
N LEU A 9 24.60 17.12 -24.44
CA LEU A 9 24.69 16.09 -23.39
C LEU A 9 24.11 14.74 -23.84
N ALA A 10 23.08 14.72 -24.70
CA ALA A 10 22.49 13.47 -25.17
C ALA A 10 23.41 12.66 -26.10
N ALA A 11 24.34 13.34 -26.77
CA ALA A 11 25.34 12.69 -27.65
C ALA A 11 26.46 11.95 -26.88
N THR A 12 26.59 12.17 -25.57
CA THR A 12 27.64 11.60 -24.71
C THR A 12 27.10 10.62 -23.68
N LEU A 13 25.80 10.28 -23.73
CA LEU A 13 25.22 9.32 -22.77
C LEU A 13 25.83 7.92 -23.05
N PRO A 14 26.20 7.18 -21.95
CA PRO A 14 26.64 5.81 -22.05
C PRO A 14 25.54 4.92 -22.64
N SER A 15 25.92 3.79 -23.23
CA SER A 15 24.94 2.80 -23.67
C SER A 15 24.12 2.27 -22.49
N GLU A 16 22.89 1.79 -22.76
CA GLU A 16 22.03 1.21 -21.73
C GLU A 16 22.72 0.08 -20.96
N GLU A 17 23.52 -0.73 -21.65
CA GLU A 17 24.29 -1.81 -21.03
C GLU A 17 25.38 -1.28 -20.09
N THR A 18 26.10 -0.24 -20.51
CA THR A 18 27.11 0.42 -19.67
C THR A 18 26.47 1.04 -18.45
N LEU A 19 25.35 1.77 -18.62
CA LEU A 19 24.60 2.38 -17.54
C LEU A 19 24.07 1.33 -16.55
N SER A 20 23.48 0.25 -17.05
CA SER A 20 22.99 -0.86 -16.22
C SER A 20 24.11 -1.52 -15.41
N ASN A 21 25.28 -1.72 -15.99
CA ASN A 21 26.46 -2.25 -15.30
C ASN A 21 26.96 -1.31 -14.20
N GLU A 22 27.05 -0.01 -14.48
CA GLU A 22 27.48 0.99 -13.49
C GLU A 22 26.50 1.07 -12.33
N ILE A 23 25.20 1.14 -12.61
CA ILE A 23 24.15 1.12 -11.58
C ILE A 23 24.27 -0.13 -10.71
N SER A 24 24.33 -1.31 -11.34
CA SER A 24 24.33 -2.60 -10.63
C SER A 24 25.58 -2.84 -9.81
N LYS A 25 26.76 -2.41 -10.29
CA LYS A 25 28.05 -2.76 -9.69
C LYS A 25 28.62 -1.64 -8.80
N GLN A 26 28.30 -0.37 -9.10
CA GLN A 26 28.94 0.76 -8.41
C GLN A 26 27.95 1.52 -7.52
N LEU A 27 26.70 1.77 -7.96
CA LEU A 27 25.78 2.63 -7.23
C LEU A 27 24.89 1.84 -6.25
N LEU A 28 24.30 0.75 -6.68
CA LEU A 28 23.37 -0.01 -5.83
C LEU A 28 24.03 -0.66 -4.62
N PRO A 29 25.21 -1.30 -4.70
CA PRO A 29 25.78 -2.00 -3.55
C PRO A 29 25.99 -1.11 -2.31
N PRO A 30 26.65 0.07 -2.39
CA PRO A 30 26.83 0.92 -1.22
C PRO A 30 25.53 1.50 -0.69
N LEU A 31 24.57 1.84 -1.57
CA LEU A 31 23.27 2.37 -1.16
C LEU A 31 22.40 1.31 -0.46
N THR A 32 22.36 0.09 -0.99
CA THR A 32 21.63 -1.01 -0.37
C THR A 32 22.29 -1.44 0.95
N GLN A 33 23.62 -1.46 1.02
CA GLN A 33 24.34 -1.71 2.27
C GLN A 33 24.03 -0.65 3.33
N PHE A 34 23.98 0.62 2.95
CA PHE A 34 23.59 1.71 3.85
C PHE A 34 22.15 1.57 4.32
N LEU A 35 21.22 1.23 3.42
CA LEU A 35 19.83 0.99 3.77
C LEU A 35 19.65 -0.18 4.76
N HIS A 36 20.48 -1.23 4.62
CA HIS A 36 20.45 -2.43 5.45
C HIS A 36 20.97 -2.23 6.89
N LEU A 37 21.63 -1.11 7.19
CA LEU A 37 22.11 -0.81 8.54
C LEU A 37 20.96 -0.89 9.56
N LYS A 38 21.24 -1.42 10.75
CA LYS A 38 20.25 -1.57 11.82
C LYS A 38 20.34 -0.48 12.90
N ASP A 39 21.23 0.49 12.72
CA ASP A 39 21.43 1.59 13.66
C ASP A 39 20.22 2.55 13.62
N GLU A 40 19.53 2.65 14.76
CA GLU A 40 18.36 3.53 14.89
C GLU A 40 18.72 5.02 14.73
N SER A 41 19.95 5.42 15.07
CA SER A 41 20.41 6.82 14.93
C SER A 41 20.49 7.29 13.47
N THR A 42 20.66 6.37 12.53
CA THR A 42 20.78 6.65 11.09
C THR A 42 19.47 6.56 10.32
N VAL A 43 18.35 6.19 10.95
CA VAL A 43 17.06 5.98 10.30
C VAL A 43 16.63 7.18 9.45
N SER A 44 16.81 8.39 9.98
CA SER A 44 16.42 9.63 9.28
C SER A 44 17.20 9.89 7.98
N LEU A 45 18.43 9.37 7.90
CA LEU A 45 19.28 9.50 6.73
C LEU A 45 19.09 8.34 5.73
N ARG A 46 18.99 7.11 6.24
CA ARG A 46 18.97 5.91 5.38
C ARG A 46 17.60 5.60 4.77
N VAL A 47 16.50 5.84 5.48
CA VAL A 47 15.16 5.50 4.99
C VAL A 47 14.84 6.24 3.68
N PRO A 48 15.06 7.56 3.53
CA PRO A 48 14.82 8.24 2.25
C PRO A 48 15.69 7.72 1.09
N VAL A 49 16.86 7.12 1.37
CA VAL A 49 17.72 6.51 0.34
C VAL A 49 16.99 5.39 -0.40
N GLY A 50 16.03 4.72 0.24
CA GLY A 50 15.17 3.70 -0.38
C GLY A 50 14.50 4.18 -1.66
N VAL A 51 14.08 5.44 -1.73
CA VAL A 51 13.49 6.03 -2.95
C VAL A 51 14.52 6.08 -4.08
N ALA A 52 15.74 6.53 -3.80
CA ALA A 52 16.81 6.58 -4.80
C ALA A 52 17.18 5.18 -5.29
N VAL A 53 17.27 4.20 -4.38
CA VAL A 53 17.55 2.80 -4.72
C VAL A 53 16.46 2.24 -5.64
N VAL A 54 15.18 2.47 -5.34
CA VAL A 54 14.07 1.99 -6.19
C VAL A 54 14.10 2.67 -7.56
N LYS A 55 14.36 3.99 -7.64
CA LYS A 55 14.51 4.70 -8.93
C LYS A 55 15.66 4.11 -9.76
N LEU A 56 16.79 3.78 -9.15
CA LEU A 56 17.90 3.12 -9.83
C LEU A 56 17.53 1.72 -10.31
N ILE A 57 16.86 0.92 -9.47
CA ILE A 57 16.38 -0.42 -9.87
C ILE A 57 15.43 -0.32 -11.07
N ARG A 58 14.56 0.68 -11.12
CA ARG A 58 13.62 0.89 -12.24
C ARG A 58 14.29 1.16 -13.59
N VAL A 59 15.52 1.64 -13.59
CA VAL A 59 16.32 1.82 -14.82
C VAL A 59 16.89 0.49 -15.32
N LEU A 60 17.00 -0.52 -14.46
CA LEU A 60 17.53 -1.84 -14.83
C LEU A 60 16.47 -2.66 -15.61
N PRO A 61 16.90 -3.72 -16.32
CA PRO A 61 15.97 -4.67 -16.95
C PRO A 61 14.95 -5.23 -15.93
N VAL A 62 13.70 -5.47 -16.39
CA VAL A 62 12.59 -5.92 -15.53
C VAL A 62 12.93 -7.18 -14.74
N ALA A 63 13.73 -8.09 -15.28
CA ALA A 63 14.19 -9.29 -14.57
C ALA A 63 14.97 -8.98 -13.28
N GLU A 64 15.69 -7.86 -13.23
CA GLU A 64 16.44 -7.41 -12.06
C GLU A 64 15.52 -6.85 -10.96
N HIS A 65 14.32 -6.35 -11.31
CA HIS A 65 13.38 -5.79 -10.35
C HIS A 65 12.95 -6.86 -9.33
N ALA A 66 12.54 -8.04 -9.82
CA ALA A 66 12.09 -9.15 -8.96
C ALA A 66 13.18 -9.65 -8.00
N LEU A 67 14.46 -9.50 -8.38
CA LEU A 67 15.60 -9.92 -7.55
C LEU A 67 15.95 -8.90 -6.46
N ARG A 68 15.79 -7.61 -6.74
CA ARG A 68 16.32 -6.52 -5.89
C ARG A 68 15.28 -5.84 -5.00
N LEU A 69 14.05 -5.67 -5.51
CA LEU A 69 12.99 -4.97 -4.77
C LEU A 69 12.62 -5.64 -3.43
N PRO A 70 12.56 -6.99 -3.32
CA PRO A 70 12.21 -7.64 -2.05
C PRO A 70 13.10 -7.20 -0.89
N THR A 71 14.41 -7.21 -1.09
CA THR A 71 15.37 -6.82 -0.03
C THR A 71 15.17 -5.37 0.40
N VAL A 72 15.01 -4.46 -0.55
CA VAL A 72 14.82 -3.02 -0.27
C VAL A 72 13.52 -2.79 0.50
N LEU A 73 12.41 -3.39 0.07
CA LEU A 73 11.12 -3.24 0.75
C LEU A 73 11.14 -3.90 2.14
N MET A 74 11.76 -5.07 2.27
CA MET A 74 11.92 -5.74 3.56
C MET A 74 12.69 -4.87 4.56
N ASP A 75 13.80 -4.27 4.16
CA ASP A 75 14.58 -3.38 5.03
C ASP A 75 13.77 -2.17 5.51
N LEU A 76 13.00 -1.54 4.60
CA LEU A 76 12.10 -0.44 4.96
C LEU A 76 10.96 -0.91 5.88
N CYS A 77 10.29 -2.01 5.54
CA CYS A 77 9.21 -2.55 6.36
C CYS A 77 9.68 -2.95 7.78
N HIS A 78 10.93 -3.37 7.94
CA HIS A 78 11.50 -3.64 9.26
C HIS A 78 11.62 -2.39 10.13
N VAL A 79 11.87 -1.22 9.54
CA VAL A 79 11.92 0.05 10.30
C VAL A 79 10.55 0.39 10.92
N LEU A 80 9.44 -0.04 10.31
CA LEU A 80 8.10 0.13 10.88
C LEU A 80 7.90 -0.59 12.23
N ARG A 81 8.78 -1.52 12.60
CA ARG A 81 8.80 -2.16 13.93
C ARG A 81 9.39 -1.26 15.01
N SER A 82 9.97 -0.11 14.66
CA SER A 82 10.51 0.84 15.64
C SER A 82 9.41 1.36 16.57
N LYS A 83 9.76 1.59 17.84
CA LYS A 83 8.87 2.25 18.79
C LYS A 83 8.81 3.77 18.58
N ALA A 84 9.80 4.35 17.89
CA ALA A 84 9.83 5.76 17.54
C ALA A 84 8.79 6.10 16.47
N THR A 85 7.89 7.01 16.78
CA THR A 85 6.81 7.44 15.87
C THR A 85 7.37 8.10 14.62
N GLU A 86 8.39 8.94 14.78
CA GLU A 86 9.06 9.65 13.69
C GLU A 86 9.67 8.69 12.65
N ALA A 87 10.29 7.61 13.13
CA ALA A 87 10.86 6.57 12.26
C ALA A 87 9.75 5.87 11.44
N ARG A 88 8.63 5.54 12.08
CA ARG A 88 7.49 4.92 11.37
C ARG A 88 6.85 5.88 10.37
N ASP A 89 6.70 7.17 10.74
CA ASP A 89 6.10 8.19 9.87
C ASP A 89 6.94 8.44 8.61
N MET A 90 8.25 8.58 8.81
CA MET A 90 9.19 8.73 7.70
C MET A 90 9.14 7.51 6.78
N THR A 91 9.14 6.31 7.36
CA THR A 91 9.11 5.07 6.57
C THR A 91 7.81 4.94 5.80
N ARG A 92 6.65 5.29 6.38
CA ARG A 92 5.36 5.32 5.66
C ARG A 92 5.40 6.25 4.46
N LYS A 93 5.90 7.47 4.66
CA LYS A 93 6.05 8.44 3.56
C LYS A 93 6.95 7.91 2.45
N THR A 94 8.08 7.31 2.81
CA THR A 94 9.01 6.68 1.85
C THR A 94 8.36 5.53 1.10
N LEU A 95 7.62 4.64 1.79
CA LEU A 95 6.91 3.53 1.16
C LEU A 95 5.78 4.01 0.26
N SER A 96 5.06 5.07 0.63
CA SER A 96 4.04 5.70 -0.23
C SER A 96 4.66 6.23 -1.53
N GLU A 97 5.78 6.95 -1.44
CA GLU A 97 6.49 7.45 -2.62
C GLU A 97 7.02 6.30 -3.50
N ILE A 98 7.60 5.27 -2.89
CA ILE A 98 8.07 4.07 -3.60
C ILE A 98 6.92 3.38 -4.32
N THR A 99 5.77 3.21 -3.67
CA THR A 99 4.59 2.58 -4.27
C THR A 99 4.10 3.36 -5.49
N GLY A 100 4.08 4.69 -5.41
CA GLY A 100 3.76 5.56 -6.55
C GLY A 100 4.75 5.41 -7.72
N ILE A 101 6.05 5.29 -7.43
CA ILE A 101 7.08 5.07 -8.45
C ILE A 101 6.95 3.70 -9.12
N LEU A 102 6.64 2.67 -8.34
CA LEU A 102 6.48 1.29 -8.84
C LEU A 102 5.20 1.12 -9.65
N GLY A 103 4.15 1.84 -9.28
CA GLY A 103 2.82 1.78 -9.90
C GLY A 103 1.91 0.67 -9.34
N PRO A 104 0.64 0.65 -9.81
CA PRO A 104 -0.40 -0.21 -9.23
C PRO A 104 -0.09 -1.70 -9.26
N SER A 105 0.55 -2.19 -10.32
CA SER A 105 0.90 -3.62 -10.46
C SER A 105 1.82 -4.16 -9.35
N TYR A 106 2.54 -3.29 -8.64
CA TYR A 106 3.39 -3.67 -7.52
C TYR A 106 2.71 -3.55 -6.16
N PHE A 107 1.47 -3.02 -6.10
CA PHE A 107 0.78 -2.78 -4.84
C PHE A 107 0.61 -4.06 -4.01
N GLN A 108 0.21 -5.16 -4.66
CA GLN A 108 0.11 -6.47 -4.02
C GLN A 108 1.42 -6.91 -3.37
N PHE A 109 2.54 -6.68 -4.07
CA PHE A 109 3.86 -7.04 -3.57
C PHE A 109 4.22 -6.22 -2.32
N VAL A 110 3.97 -4.91 -2.34
CA VAL A 110 4.19 -4.03 -1.16
C VAL A 110 3.36 -4.50 0.05
N ILE A 111 2.07 -4.86 -0.15
CA ILE A 111 1.23 -5.37 0.92
C ILE A 111 1.77 -6.69 1.48
N LYS A 112 2.21 -7.61 0.63
CA LYS A 112 2.79 -8.89 1.06
C LYS A 112 4.06 -8.69 1.89
N GLU A 113 4.93 -7.77 1.50
CA GLU A 113 6.13 -7.44 2.27
C GLU A 113 5.79 -6.80 3.63
N LEU A 114 4.82 -5.89 3.67
CA LEU A 114 4.31 -5.33 4.92
C LEU A 114 3.75 -6.41 5.85
N ARG A 115 2.91 -7.33 5.33
CA ARG A 115 2.36 -8.44 6.12
C ARG A 115 3.44 -9.38 6.63
N SER A 116 4.46 -9.66 5.82
CA SER A 116 5.60 -10.47 6.22
C SER A 116 6.41 -9.83 7.36
N ALA A 117 6.55 -8.50 7.33
CA ALA A 117 7.31 -7.77 8.32
C ALA A 117 6.53 -7.53 9.63
N LEU A 118 5.21 -7.32 9.58
CA LEU A 118 4.39 -6.82 10.69
C LEU A 118 3.35 -7.87 11.13
N GLN A 119 3.79 -8.85 11.93
CA GLN A 119 3.00 -10.08 12.17
C GLN A 119 2.35 -10.18 13.56
N ARG A 120 2.73 -9.34 14.55
CA ARG A 120 2.31 -9.56 15.95
C ARG A 120 2.25 -8.31 16.80
N GLY A 121 1.37 -8.34 17.79
CA GLY A 121 1.19 -7.26 18.77
C GLY A 121 0.93 -5.91 18.09
N TYR A 122 1.52 -4.83 18.61
CA TYR A 122 1.31 -3.48 18.06
C TYR A 122 1.64 -3.34 16.57
N GLN A 123 2.44 -4.25 16.00
CA GLN A 123 2.80 -4.23 14.58
C GLN A 123 1.58 -4.43 13.67
N LEU A 124 0.54 -5.14 14.15
CA LEU A 124 -0.71 -5.31 13.38
C LEU A 124 -1.43 -3.97 13.18
N HIS A 125 -1.43 -3.11 14.19
CA HIS A 125 -1.97 -1.75 14.08
C HIS A 125 -1.14 -0.87 13.14
N VAL A 126 0.19 -1.03 13.18
CA VAL A 126 1.09 -0.34 12.23
C VAL A 126 0.85 -0.81 10.81
N MET A 127 0.55 -2.10 10.59
CA MET A 127 0.24 -2.67 9.28
C MET A 127 -0.96 -1.99 8.63
N SER A 128 -2.12 -2.00 9.28
CA SER A 128 -3.36 -1.43 8.76
C SER A 128 -3.25 0.07 8.53
N PHE A 129 -2.62 0.78 9.46
CA PHE A 129 -2.39 2.22 9.35
C PHE A 129 -1.43 2.56 8.19
N THR A 130 -0.37 1.76 7.98
CA THR A 130 0.58 1.97 6.88
C THR A 130 -0.07 1.71 5.53
N MET A 131 -0.82 0.61 5.39
CA MET A 131 -1.58 0.32 4.18
C MET A 131 -2.53 1.47 3.84
N HIS A 132 -3.28 1.98 4.83
CA HIS A 132 -4.15 3.13 4.63
C HIS A 132 -3.38 4.36 4.12
N SER A 133 -2.23 4.68 4.73
CA SER A 133 -1.42 5.84 4.30
C SER A 133 -0.97 5.70 2.86
N ILE A 134 -0.51 4.52 2.44
CA ILE A 134 -0.11 4.26 1.07
C ILE A 134 -1.29 4.41 0.09
N LEU A 135 -2.49 3.91 0.47
CA LEU A 135 -3.70 4.08 -0.34
C LEU A 135 -4.06 5.55 -0.52
N VAL A 136 -4.12 6.33 0.58
CA VAL A 136 -4.47 7.76 0.54
C VAL A 136 -3.52 8.54 -0.33
N ASP A 137 -2.21 8.31 -0.18
CA ASP A 137 -1.19 9.07 -0.90
C ASP A 137 -1.19 8.77 -2.42
N ASN A 138 -1.66 7.58 -2.82
CA ASN A 138 -1.63 7.15 -4.21
C ASN A 138 -3.00 7.16 -4.90
N ILE A 139 -4.12 7.27 -4.17
CA ILE A 139 -5.46 7.11 -4.72
C ILE A 139 -5.77 8.05 -5.90
N ALA A 140 -5.23 9.27 -5.88
CA ALA A 140 -5.44 10.26 -6.93
C ALA A 140 -4.79 9.90 -8.28
N SER A 141 -3.82 8.97 -8.27
CA SER A 141 -3.11 8.48 -9.46
C SER A 141 -3.59 7.11 -9.92
N LEU A 142 -4.55 6.51 -9.19
CA LEU A 142 -5.12 5.20 -9.52
C LEU A 142 -6.39 5.34 -10.36
N GLU A 143 -6.52 4.49 -11.35
CA GLU A 143 -7.72 4.36 -12.17
C GLU A 143 -8.62 3.23 -11.66
N SER A 144 -9.86 3.19 -12.16
CA SER A 144 -10.80 2.10 -11.83
C SER A 144 -10.24 0.76 -12.28
N GLY A 145 -10.15 -0.18 -11.34
CA GLY A 145 -9.65 -1.55 -11.57
C GLY A 145 -8.15 -1.76 -11.34
N ASP A 146 -7.37 -0.70 -11.16
CA ASP A 146 -5.91 -0.80 -10.96
C ASP A 146 -5.51 -1.74 -9.81
N LEU A 147 -6.34 -1.82 -8.77
CA LEU A 147 -6.08 -2.67 -7.60
C LEU A 147 -6.97 -3.93 -7.52
N ASP A 148 -7.75 -4.23 -8.56
CA ASP A 148 -8.62 -5.41 -8.57
C ASP A 148 -7.85 -6.71 -8.32
N HIS A 149 -6.64 -6.83 -8.86
CA HIS A 149 -5.76 -7.99 -8.69
C HIS A 149 -5.31 -8.24 -7.24
N CYS A 150 -5.43 -7.26 -6.35
CA CYS A 150 -4.98 -7.36 -4.96
C CYS A 150 -6.07 -7.03 -3.93
N ILE A 151 -7.33 -6.92 -4.32
CA ILE A 151 -8.47 -6.65 -3.44
C ILE A 151 -8.49 -7.61 -2.26
N ASN A 152 -8.31 -8.91 -2.50
CA ASN A 152 -8.35 -9.92 -1.44
C ASN A 152 -7.24 -9.72 -0.39
N ASP A 153 -6.05 -9.27 -0.80
CA ASP A 153 -4.97 -8.97 0.13
C ASP A 153 -5.28 -7.70 0.97
N ILE A 154 -5.88 -6.68 0.35
CA ILE A 154 -6.27 -5.43 1.01
C ILE A 154 -7.40 -5.68 2.01
N ILE A 155 -8.48 -6.35 1.57
CA ILE A 155 -9.63 -6.61 2.44
C ILE A 155 -9.27 -7.55 3.59
N ALA A 156 -8.33 -8.49 3.39
CA ALA A 156 -7.82 -9.31 4.48
C ALA A 156 -7.16 -8.47 5.57
N VAL A 157 -6.38 -7.45 5.23
CA VAL A 157 -5.81 -6.52 6.23
C VAL A 157 -6.91 -5.73 6.94
N VAL A 158 -7.94 -5.28 6.21
CA VAL A 158 -9.10 -4.58 6.79
C VAL A 158 -9.83 -5.48 7.79
N MET A 159 -10.10 -6.73 7.41
CA MET A 159 -10.78 -7.70 8.26
C MET A 159 -9.97 -8.06 9.51
N ASP A 160 -8.66 -8.27 9.35
CA ASP A 160 -7.74 -8.56 10.47
C ASP A 160 -7.69 -7.38 11.47
N ASP A 161 -7.73 -6.12 11.00
CA ASP A 161 -7.69 -4.94 11.86
C ASP A 161 -9.03 -4.66 12.56
N ILE A 162 -10.16 -4.98 11.94
CA ILE A 162 -11.49 -4.72 12.51
C ILE A 162 -11.98 -5.88 13.38
N PHE A 163 -11.84 -7.13 12.93
CA PHE A 163 -12.42 -8.32 13.54
C PHE A 163 -11.38 -9.28 14.12
N GLY A 164 -10.13 -9.20 13.69
CA GLY A 164 -9.03 -10.01 14.19
C GLY A 164 -8.48 -9.54 15.54
N VAL A 165 -7.29 -10.02 15.89
CA VAL A 165 -6.60 -9.72 17.16
C VAL A 165 -6.47 -8.21 17.40
N ALA A 166 -6.08 -7.45 16.36
CA ALA A 166 -5.94 -5.99 16.48
C ALA A 166 -7.28 -5.32 16.82
N GLY A 167 -8.38 -5.77 16.23
CA GLY A 167 -9.72 -5.26 16.52
C GLY A 167 -10.19 -5.60 17.92
N GLN A 168 -9.87 -6.80 18.41
CA GLN A 168 -10.18 -7.23 19.78
C GLN A 168 -9.37 -6.43 20.82
N GLU A 169 -8.09 -6.16 20.55
CA GLU A 169 -7.26 -5.31 21.40
C GLU A 169 -7.81 -3.87 21.50
N LYS A 170 -8.27 -3.29 20.39
CA LYS A 170 -8.91 -1.95 20.37
C LYS A 170 -10.21 -1.92 21.16
N ASP A 171 -10.91 -3.04 21.22
CA ASP A 171 -12.18 -3.19 21.92
C ASP A 171 -12.05 -3.36 23.44
N ALA A 172 -10.88 -3.76 23.91
CA ALA A 172 -10.64 -3.93 25.34
C ALA A 172 -10.62 -2.55 26.03
N GLU A 173 -11.49 -2.36 27.01
CA GLU A 173 -11.65 -1.08 27.74
C GLU A 173 -10.35 -0.62 28.44
N GLU A 174 -9.46 -1.55 28.76
CA GLU A 174 -8.16 -1.29 29.42
C GLU A 174 -7.02 -0.96 28.44
N TYR A 175 -7.26 -1.03 27.13
CA TYR A 175 -6.20 -0.82 26.14
C TYR A 175 -5.91 0.68 25.94
N ILE A 176 -5.09 1.25 26.84
CA ILE A 176 -4.64 2.64 26.77
C ILE A 176 -3.30 2.73 26.04
N SER A 177 -3.32 2.67 24.71
CA SER A 177 -2.13 2.94 23.93
C SER A 177 -2.01 4.42 23.58
N LYS A 178 -0.76 4.94 23.67
CA LYS A 178 -0.43 6.29 23.17
C LYS A 178 -0.15 6.32 21.66
N MET A 179 -0.06 5.16 21.03
CA MET A 179 0.25 5.05 19.61
C MET A 179 -0.94 5.52 18.76
N LYS A 180 -0.68 6.40 17.80
CA LYS A 180 -1.72 6.92 16.89
C LYS A 180 -2.33 5.81 16.03
N GLU A 181 -1.55 4.79 15.68
CA GLU A 181 -1.98 3.65 14.89
C GLU A 181 -3.05 2.82 15.61
N VAL A 182 -3.03 2.79 16.92
CA VAL A 182 -4.04 2.11 17.73
C VAL A 182 -5.29 2.95 17.91
N LYS A 183 -5.14 4.25 18.15
CA LYS A 183 -6.26 5.18 18.39
C LYS A 183 -7.16 5.38 17.18
N SER A 184 -6.68 5.11 15.98
CA SER A 184 -7.35 5.44 14.74
C SER A 184 -7.65 4.16 13.96
N SER A 185 -8.95 3.83 13.80
CA SER A 185 -9.37 2.71 12.94
C SER A 185 -9.47 3.18 11.48
N LYS A 186 -8.32 3.14 10.80
CA LYS A 186 -8.21 3.57 9.39
C LYS A 186 -8.72 2.53 8.39
N SER A 187 -9.01 1.32 8.84
CA SER A 187 -9.45 0.23 7.97
C SER A 187 -10.82 0.49 7.34
N TYR A 188 -11.73 1.17 8.03
CA TYR A 188 -13.00 1.61 7.44
C TYR A 188 -12.79 2.60 6.29
N ASP A 189 -11.91 3.58 6.50
CA ASP A 189 -11.54 4.55 5.45
C ASP A 189 -10.86 3.86 4.26
N SER A 190 -10.03 2.84 4.52
CA SER A 190 -9.41 2.03 3.46
C SER A 190 -10.43 1.26 2.64
N ALA A 191 -11.45 0.67 3.29
CA ALA A 191 -12.53 -0.04 2.59
C ALA A 191 -13.34 0.90 1.69
N GLU A 192 -13.62 2.12 2.14
CA GLU A 192 -14.29 3.16 1.35
C GLU A 192 -13.45 3.53 0.11
N LEU A 193 -12.14 3.78 0.30
CA LEU A 193 -11.23 4.13 -0.80
C LEU A 193 -11.14 3.03 -1.86
N ILE A 194 -11.01 1.77 -1.44
CA ILE A 194 -10.94 0.65 -2.37
C ILE A 194 -12.26 0.47 -3.12
N ALA A 195 -13.41 0.57 -2.45
CA ALA A 195 -14.72 0.46 -3.10
C ALA A 195 -14.92 1.54 -4.17
N LYS A 196 -14.28 2.70 -4.02
CA LYS A 196 -14.35 3.80 -4.98
C LYS A 196 -13.66 3.50 -6.32
N ILE A 197 -12.65 2.65 -6.35
CA ILE A 197 -11.84 2.35 -7.54
C ILE A 197 -11.98 0.90 -8.02
N THR A 198 -12.67 0.04 -7.27
CA THR A 198 -12.90 -1.37 -7.65
C THR A 198 -13.89 -1.44 -8.82
N THR A 199 -13.62 -2.28 -9.83
CA THR A 199 -14.59 -2.53 -10.91
C THR A 199 -15.82 -3.26 -10.41
N THR A 200 -16.95 -3.10 -11.10
CA THR A 200 -18.21 -3.76 -10.74
C THR A 200 -18.12 -5.27 -10.65
N SER A 201 -17.25 -5.90 -11.46
CA SER A 201 -17.00 -7.35 -11.44
C SER A 201 -16.33 -7.84 -10.17
N HIS A 202 -15.58 -6.97 -9.46
CA HIS A 202 -14.82 -7.32 -8.26
C HIS A 202 -15.43 -6.80 -6.95
N LEU A 203 -16.50 -5.97 -7.01
CA LEU A 203 -17.16 -5.46 -5.79
C LEU A 203 -17.63 -6.57 -4.84
N GLY A 204 -18.03 -7.72 -5.37
CA GLY A 204 -18.40 -8.89 -4.58
C GLY A 204 -17.29 -9.41 -3.68
N GLU A 205 -16.03 -9.19 -4.05
CA GLU A 205 -14.87 -9.64 -3.26
C GLU A 205 -14.71 -8.83 -1.95
N LEU A 206 -15.14 -7.56 -1.95
CA LEU A 206 -15.14 -6.74 -0.74
C LEU A 206 -16.16 -7.23 0.30
N ILE A 207 -17.28 -7.81 -0.16
CA ILE A 207 -18.39 -8.22 0.71
C ILE A 207 -18.26 -9.68 1.14
N ARG A 208 -17.62 -10.54 0.35
CA ARG A 208 -17.51 -11.98 0.61
C ARG A 208 -16.99 -12.33 2.01
N PRO A 209 -15.92 -11.71 2.56
CA PRO A 209 -15.46 -12.00 3.91
C PRO A 209 -16.49 -11.62 4.99
N ILE A 210 -17.27 -10.55 4.76
CA ILE A 210 -18.34 -10.11 5.65
C ILE A 210 -19.48 -11.13 5.65
N GLN A 211 -19.86 -11.65 4.48
CA GLN A 211 -20.87 -12.70 4.37
C GLN A 211 -20.49 -13.95 5.19
N SER A 212 -19.22 -14.32 5.19
CA SER A 212 -18.72 -15.45 5.99
C SER A 212 -18.92 -15.21 7.49
N LEU A 213 -18.67 -13.99 7.98
CA LEU A 213 -18.90 -13.62 9.37
C LEU A 213 -20.39 -13.67 9.75
N LEU A 214 -21.29 -13.28 8.84
CA LEU A 214 -22.74 -13.26 9.10
C LEU A 214 -23.34 -14.67 9.30
N LEU A 215 -22.63 -15.72 8.92
CA LEU A 215 -23.02 -17.11 9.15
C LEU A 215 -22.69 -17.59 10.59
N GLU A 216 -21.93 -16.82 11.34
CA GLU A 216 -21.55 -17.12 12.71
C GLU A 216 -22.53 -16.50 13.72
N LYS A 217 -22.49 -16.97 14.97
CA LYS A 217 -23.26 -16.33 16.05
C LYS A 217 -22.58 -15.03 16.45
N LEU A 218 -23.16 -13.92 16.07
CA LEU A 218 -22.61 -12.58 16.28
C LEU A 218 -23.09 -11.95 17.61
N ASP A 219 -22.18 -11.25 18.27
CA ASP A 219 -22.52 -10.31 19.33
C ASP A 219 -22.93 -8.93 18.76
N LEU A 220 -23.58 -8.12 19.57
CA LEU A 220 -24.05 -6.79 19.15
C LEU A 220 -22.90 -5.86 18.72
N LYS A 221 -21.70 -6.03 19.28
CA LYS A 221 -20.53 -5.21 18.96
C LYS A 221 -20.01 -5.52 17.56
N THR A 222 -19.92 -6.81 17.24
CA THR A 222 -19.54 -7.28 15.90
C THR A 222 -20.55 -6.85 14.85
N VAL A 223 -21.86 -6.91 15.15
CA VAL A 223 -22.92 -6.43 14.24
C VAL A 223 -22.74 -4.94 13.93
N LYS A 224 -22.45 -4.08 14.92
CA LYS A 224 -22.19 -2.66 14.69
C LYS A 224 -20.95 -2.41 13.82
N LYS A 225 -19.90 -3.21 14.00
CA LYS A 225 -18.69 -3.13 13.14
C LYS A 225 -18.99 -3.52 11.70
N ILE A 226 -19.78 -4.56 11.49
CA ILE A 226 -20.24 -4.99 10.16
C ILE A 226 -21.07 -3.89 9.50
N ASP A 227 -22.02 -3.31 10.21
CA ASP A 227 -22.86 -2.21 9.73
C ASP A 227 -22.00 -1.02 9.25
N GLU A 228 -21.06 -0.57 10.09
CA GLU A 228 -20.15 0.53 9.72
C GLU A 228 -19.27 0.17 8.51
N LEU A 229 -18.75 -1.06 8.43
CA LEU A 229 -17.94 -1.49 7.29
C LEU A 229 -18.75 -1.51 5.98
N LEU A 230 -19.97 -2.06 6.02
CA LEU A 230 -20.89 -2.07 4.86
C LEU A 230 -21.28 -0.65 4.44
N ARG A 231 -21.55 0.23 5.43
CA ARG A 231 -21.84 1.65 5.17
C ARG A 231 -20.68 2.33 4.43
N ARG A 232 -19.44 2.08 4.84
CA ARG A 232 -18.24 2.64 4.22
C ARG A 232 -18.01 2.09 2.80
N ILE A 233 -18.18 0.79 2.59
CA ILE A 233 -18.13 0.19 1.26
C ILE A 233 -19.22 0.80 0.36
N GLY A 234 -20.44 0.96 0.87
CA GLY A 234 -21.55 1.60 0.14
C GLY A 234 -21.25 3.05 -0.26
N LEU A 235 -20.65 3.84 0.64
CA LEU A 235 -20.22 5.21 0.35
C LEU A 235 -19.16 5.24 -0.77
N GLY A 236 -18.15 4.37 -0.69
CA GLY A 236 -17.13 4.27 -1.74
C GLY A 236 -17.73 3.85 -3.08
N THR A 237 -18.62 2.84 -3.07
CA THR A 237 -19.32 2.37 -4.29
C THR A 237 -20.18 3.47 -4.91
N SER A 238 -20.86 4.29 -4.14
CA SER A 238 -21.69 5.41 -4.64
C SER A 238 -20.85 6.50 -5.32
N GLN A 239 -19.57 6.60 -5.00
CA GLN A 239 -18.61 7.53 -5.62
C GLN A 239 -17.83 6.89 -6.78
N ASN A 240 -18.08 5.62 -7.07
CA ASN A 240 -17.34 4.86 -8.08
C ASN A 240 -17.87 5.17 -9.48
N LEU A 241 -17.04 5.78 -10.32
CA LEU A 241 -17.42 6.17 -11.68
C LEU A 241 -17.77 4.97 -12.54
N SER A 242 -17.09 3.84 -12.41
CA SER A 242 -17.36 2.62 -13.20
C SER A 242 -18.74 1.98 -12.90
N VAL A 243 -19.30 2.26 -11.72
CA VAL A 243 -20.65 1.85 -11.33
C VAL A 243 -21.67 2.82 -11.89
N ASN A 244 -21.40 4.12 -11.81
CA ASN A 244 -22.32 5.17 -12.25
C ASN A 244 -22.51 5.17 -13.77
N ASP A 245 -21.44 4.94 -14.54
CA ASP A 245 -21.53 4.86 -16.02
C ASP A 245 -22.43 3.71 -16.48
N ARG A 246 -22.39 2.56 -15.82
CA ARG A 246 -23.28 1.42 -16.14
C ARG A 246 -24.75 1.67 -15.78
N LEU A 247 -25.03 2.46 -14.76
CA LEU A 247 -26.40 2.82 -14.40
C LEU A 247 -27.01 3.75 -15.47
N THR A 248 -26.23 4.70 -15.98
CA THR A 248 -26.66 5.60 -17.06
C THR A 248 -26.89 4.86 -18.38
N ASP A 249 -26.04 3.89 -18.73
CA ASP A 249 -26.17 3.06 -19.92
C ASP A 249 -27.44 2.15 -19.87
N SER A 250 -27.77 1.64 -18.67
CA SER A 250 -28.94 0.78 -18.48
C SER A 250 -30.28 1.55 -18.60
N ASP A 251 -30.28 2.83 -18.26
CA ASP A 251 -31.47 3.69 -18.40
C ASP A 251 -31.68 4.16 -19.84
N SER A 252 -30.61 4.29 -20.64
CA SER A 252 -30.70 4.64 -22.05
C SER A 252 -31.22 3.50 -22.96
N CYS A 253 -31.25 2.26 -22.46
CA CYS A 253 -31.80 1.10 -23.20
C CYS A 253 -33.28 0.80 -22.87
N ARG A 254 -33.97 1.67 -22.14
CA ARG A 254 -35.38 1.48 -21.76
C ARG A 254 -36.36 2.43 -22.50
N ASP A 255 -35.87 3.25 -23.40
CA ASP A 255 -36.64 4.06 -24.35
C ASP A 255 -36.57 3.39 -25.75
#